data_d87135d2d4b1d782d145848c4130668d
#
_entry.id   d87135d2d4b1d782d145848c4130668d
#
_cell.length_a   1.000
_cell.length_b   1.000
_cell.length_c   1.000
_cell.angle_alpha   90.00
_cell.angle_beta   90.00
_cell.angle_gamma   90.00
#
_symmetry.space_group_name_H-M   'P 1'
#
loop_
_entity.id
_entity.type
_entity.pdbx_description
1 polymer ?
#
loop_
_entity_poly.entity_id
_entity_poly.type
_entity_poly.pdbx_seq_one_letter_code
_entity_poly.pdbx_strand_id
1 'polypeptide(L)'
;VIVIAACMWLRYAVQNYWIMGKMPAAVRQEFLTLSQNPQSNPARFHDIVDSWWGLSYSTPSIASADWVTVALLVLVMIPFIVVMGLKHARPLALQFSCLRDAAKDVADGQFGRQAELVKDAPAEMISFAADFNTMTGQLARYEKELRASHVAMAHELRSPLTAAIGRLQGMMDGVFDATPEQLGMVMKQLQHLNRLTDELHLLSLADAGNLVLEDRPFRLDELIQERADWITPQADAHNFTITLRNPRACPFRGDAFRMGQVFTILMENSLRYGREGGHLEVVLHYAQGQYTLEFADDGPGVSKHFLPDMFKRFSREEQSRARHSGGSGLGLSIAQAICQAHGGSISASLPETGGLLVRIQLPWRACDEENSRS
;
A
#
# COMPACT_ATOMS: atom_id res chain seq x y z
N VAL A 1 23.88 -39.90 -8.25
CA VAL A 1 24.60 -40.94 -7.48
C VAL A 1 23.61 -41.95 -6.90
N ILE A 2 22.60 -41.53 -6.11
CA ILE A 2 21.64 -42.45 -5.43
C ILE A 2 20.91 -43.34 -6.42
N VAL A 3 20.42 -42.81 -7.54
CA VAL A 3 19.68 -43.56 -8.55
C VAL A 3 20.60 -44.62 -9.23
N ILE A 4 21.85 -44.23 -9.55
CA ILE A 4 22.83 -45.15 -10.14
C ILE A 4 23.15 -46.27 -9.15
N ALA A 5 23.40 -45.92 -7.89
CA ALA A 5 23.66 -46.88 -6.83
C ALA A 5 22.46 -47.85 -6.63
N ALA A 6 21.22 -47.33 -6.63
CA ALA A 6 20.01 -48.12 -6.52
C ALA A 6 19.82 -49.10 -7.73
N CYS A 7 20.07 -48.62 -8.95
CA CYS A 7 20.02 -49.46 -10.15
C CYS A 7 21.08 -50.54 -10.14
N MET A 8 22.30 -50.23 -9.72
CA MET A 8 23.38 -51.19 -9.57
C MET A 8 23.03 -52.22 -8.50
N TRP A 9 22.56 -51.82 -7.34
CA TRP A 9 22.11 -52.72 -6.30
C TRP A 9 21.01 -53.68 -6.79
N LEU A 10 20.00 -53.09 -7.45
CA LEU A 10 18.89 -53.89 -8.01
C LEU A 10 19.39 -54.93 -9.02
N ARG A 11 20.29 -54.51 -9.91
CA ARG A 11 20.92 -55.42 -10.88
C ARG A 11 21.65 -56.58 -10.18
N TYR A 12 22.48 -56.28 -9.19
CA TYR A 12 23.17 -57.32 -8.43
C TYR A 12 22.20 -58.21 -7.65
N ALA A 13 21.15 -57.67 -7.07
CA ALA A 13 20.13 -58.45 -6.39
C ALA A 13 19.41 -59.43 -7.34
N VAL A 14 19.02 -58.94 -8.53
CA VAL A 14 18.37 -59.79 -9.55
C VAL A 14 19.34 -60.82 -10.08
N GLN A 15 20.58 -60.45 -10.38
CA GLN A 15 21.60 -61.37 -10.85
C GLN A 15 21.90 -62.46 -9.80
N ASN A 16 22.02 -62.08 -8.56
CA ASN A 16 22.26 -62.99 -7.45
C ASN A 16 21.09 -63.96 -7.24
N TYR A 17 19.86 -63.45 -7.28
CA TYR A 17 18.66 -64.31 -7.21
C TYR A 17 18.61 -65.30 -8.33
N TRP A 18 18.93 -64.91 -9.58
CA TRP A 18 18.90 -65.79 -10.74
C TRP A 18 20.01 -66.88 -10.70
N ILE A 19 21.24 -66.50 -10.29
CA ILE A 19 22.36 -67.44 -10.12
C ILE A 19 22.03 -68.45 -9.02
N MET A 20 21.57 -67.95 -7.84
CA MET A 20 21.17 -68.83 -6.75
C MET A 20 20.04 -69.77 -7.09
N GLY A 21 19.10 -69.34 -7.98
CA GLY A 21 18.02 -70.21 -8.48
C GLY A 21 18.48 -71.36 -9.43
N LYS A 22 19.56 -71.12 -10.17
CA LYS A 22 20.15 -72.12 -11.09
C LYS A 22 21.18 -73.07 -10.44
N MET A 23 21.65 -72.71 -9.26
CA MET A 23 22.67 -73.40 -8.56
C MET A 23 22.12 -74.76 -7.98
N PRO A 24 22.82 -75.86 -8.13
CA PRO A 24 22.44 -77.16 -7.51
C PRO A 24 22.34 -76.98 -5.97
N ALA A 25 21.37 -77.69 -5.36
CA ALA A 25 21.07 -77.56 -3.95
C ALA A 25 22.26 -77.78 -3.03
N ALA A 26 23.12 -78.75 -3.35
CA ALA A 26 24.34 -79.05 -2.58
C ALA A 26 25.34 -77.88 -2.63
N VAL A 27 25.60 -77.31 -3.82
CA VAL A 27 26.55 -76.16 -3.99
C VAL A 27 26.00 -74.89 -3.37
N ARG A 28 24.70 -74.68 -3.43
CA ARG A 28 24.02 -73.56 -2.81
C ARG A 28 24.16 -73.57 -1.28
N GLN A 29 23.99 -74.77 -0.68
CA GLN A 29 24.11 -74.88 0.76
C GLN A 29 25.60 -74.76 1.23
N GLU A 30 26.51 -75.26 0.43
CA GLU A 30 27.97 -75.06 0.66
C GLU A 30 28.32 -73.56 0.54
N PHE A 31 27.82 -72.84 -0.48
CA PHE A 31 28.08 -71.41 -0.64
C PHE A 31 27.49 -70.56 0.53
N LEU A 32 26.26 -70.90 0.97
CA LEU A 32 25.66 -70.19 2.12
C LEU A 32 26.46 -70.39 3.41
N THR A 33 27.00 -71.61 3.64
CA THR A 33 27.86 -71.82 4.82
C THR A 33 29.20 -71.15 4.70
N LEU A 34 29.85 -71.10 3.56
CA LEU A 34 31.09 -70.44 3.28
C LEU A 34 30.95 -68.90 3.29
N SER A 35 29.78 -68.40 2.87
CA SER A 35 29.51 -66.93 2.88
C SER A 35 29.38 -66.34 4.30
N GLN A 36 29.03 -67.17 5.31
CA GLN A 36 29.01 -66.77 6.69
C GLN A 36 30.44 -66.69 7.33
N ASN A 37 31.38 -67.54 6.83
CA ASN A 37 32.74 -67.51 7.25
C ASN A 37 33.70 -67.86 6.08
N PRO A 38 34.01 -66.87 5.20
CA PRO A 38 34.84 -67.07 4.01
C PRO A 38 36.29 -67.55 4.32
N GLN A 39 36.77 -67.27 5.55
CA GLN A 39 38.08 -67.63 5.99
C GLN A 39 38.25 -69.15 6.28
N SER A 40 37.15 -69.90 6.41
CA SER A 40 37.21 -71.30 6.73
C SER A 40 37.76 -72.14 5.57
N ASN A 41 37.47 -71.79 4.31
CA ASN A 41 38.06 -72.41 3.10
C ASN A 41 38.04 -71.39 1.95
N PRO A 42 39.02 -70.44 1.92
CA PRO A 42 39.06 -69.36 0.94
C PRO A 42 39.14 -69.85 -0.50
N ALA A 43 39.91 -70.91 -0.76
CA ALA A 43 40.11 -71.43 -2.10
C ALA A 43 38.79 -71.96 -2.68
N ARG A 44 38.00 -72.67 -1.88
CA ARG A 44 36.74 -73.26 -2.31
C ARG A 44 35.66 -72.19 -2.45
N PHE A 45 35.69 -71.19 -1.59
CA PHE A 45 34.79 -70.05 -1.72
C PHE A 45 35.02 -69.29 -3.04
N HIS A 46 36.27 -69.00 -3.39
CA HIS A 46 36.66 -68.32 -4.63
C HIS A 46 36.30 -69.20 -5.85
N ASP A 47 36.52 -70.49 -5.80
CA ASP A 47 36.19 -71.43 -6.88
C ASP A 47 34.65 -71.47 -7.19
N ILE A 48 33.82 -71.41 -6.15
CA ILE A 48 32.37 -71.31 -6.31
C ILE A 48 31.99 -69.95 -6.87
N VAL A 49 32.57 -68.85 -6.34
CA VAL A 49 32.26 -67.52 -6.82
C VAL A 49 32.71 -67.31 -8.25
N ASP A 50 33.90 -67.76 -8.64
CA ASP A 50 34.44 -67.57 -9.98
C ASP A 50 33.68 -68.42 -11.02
N SER A 51 33.23 -69.69 -10.64
CA SER A 51 32.46 -70.53 -11.52
C SER A 51 31.02 -70.05 -11.76
N TRP A 52 30.36 -69.41 -10.79
CA TRP A 52 28.97 -69.03 -10.92
C TRP A 52 28.76 -67.51 -11.21
N TRP A 53 29.58 -66.62 -10.60
CA TRP A 53 29.51 -65.18 -10.83
C TRP A 53 30.54 -64.69 -11.86
N GLY A 54 31.54 -65.51 -12.18
CA GLY A 54 32.62 -65.26 -13.14
C GLY A 54 33.83 -64.57 -12.49
N LEU A 55 35.00 -64.76 -13.15
CA LEU A 55 36.27 -64.18 -12.69
C LEU A 55 36.28 -62.64 -12.50
N SER A 56 35.39 -61.94 -13.17
CA SER A 56 35.26 -60.50 -13.02
C SER A 56 34.71 -60.07 -11.66
N TYR A 57 34.14 -61.01 -10.87
CA TYR A 57 33.65 -60.71 -9.53
C TYR A 57 34.76 -60.73 -8.47
N SER A 58 35.68 -61.63 -8.59
CA SER A 58 36.85 -61.73 -7.66
C SER A 58 38.03 -60.84 -8.07
N THR A 59 38.15 -60.54 -9.37
CA THR A 59 39.22 -59.65 -9.89
C THR A 59 38.59 -58.52 -10.71
N PRO A 60 38.16 -57.45 -10.08
CA PRO A 60 37.54 -56.32 -10.76
C PRO A 60 38.55 -55.67 -11.73
N SER A 61 38.29 -55.76 -13.02
CA SER A 61 39.03 -55.05 -14.06
C SER A 61 38.21 -53.89 -14.63
N ILE A 62 38.88 -52.86 -15.15
CA ILE A 62 38.25 -51.69 -15.79
C ILE A 62 37.40 -52.12 -17.01
N ALA A 63 37.74 -53.26 -17.64
CA ALA A 63 37.02 -53.84 -18.76
C ALA A 63 35.86 -54.76 -18.35
N SER A 64 35.51 -54.84 -17.06
CA SER A 64 34.40 -55.67 -16.61
C SER A 64 33.05 -55.16 -17.10
N ALA A 65 32.10 -56.08 -17.31
CA ALA A 65 30.73 -55.79 -17.74
C ALA A 65 30.02 -54.76 -16.82
N ASP A 66 30.49 -54.62 -15.60
CA ASP A 66 29.97 -53.71 -14.60
C ASP A 66 30.26 -52.26 -14.96
N TRP A 67 31.51 -51.95 -15.36
CA TRP A 67 31.88 -50.61 -15.80
C TRP A 67 31.16 -50.21 -17.09
N VAL A 68 30.97 -51.13 -18.03
CA VAL A 68 30.19 -50.88 -19.23
C VAL A 68 28.73 -50.55 -18.88
N THR A 69 28.16 -51.29 -17.91
CA THR A 69 26.79 -51.03 -17.44
C THR A 69 26.67 -49.66 -16.77
N VAL A 70 27.62 -49.30 -15.93
CA VAL A 70 27.67 -47.97 -15.29
C VAL A 70 27.78 -46.87 -16.35
N ALA A 71 28.69 -47.04 -17.32
CA ALA A 71 28.88 -46.07 -18.40
C ALA A 71 27.58 -45.88 -19.23
N LEU A 72 26.88 -46.98 -19.57
CA LEU A 72 25.61 -46.94 -20.29
C LEU A 72 24.51 -46.23 -19.48
N LEU A 73 24.45 -46.52 -18.18
CA LEU A 73 23.45 -45.91 -17.27
C LEU A 73 23.70 -44.42 -17.09
N VAL A 74 24.96 -44.00 -16.98
CA VAL A 74 25.36 -42.57 -16.94
C VAL A 74 25.01 -41.89 -18.26
N LEU A 75 25.29 -42.55 -19.40
CA LEU A 75 24.99 -41.99 -20.73
C LEU A 75 23.49 -41.74 -20.93
N VAL A 76 22.63 -42.66 -20.42
CA VAL A 76 21.16 -42.49 -20.48
C VAL A 76 20.67 -41.43 -19.49
N MET A 77 21.27 -41.38 -18.30
CA MET A 77 20.83 -40.44 -17.26
C MET A 77 21.21 -38.99 -17.54
N ILE A 78 22.33 -38.73 -18.23
CA ILE A 78 22.75 -37.34 -18.57
C ILE A 78 21.66 -36.62 -19.37
N PRO A 79 21.18 -37.09 -20.53
CA PRO A 79 20.15 -36.40 -21.29
C PRO A 79 18.85 -36.24 -20.50
N PHE A 80 18.47 -37.24 -19.70
CA PHE A 80 17.29 -37.16 -18.84
C PHE A 80 17.42 -36.02 -17.81
N ILE A 81 18.55 -35.92 -17.13
CA ILE A 81 18.81 -34.85 -16.14
C ILE A 81 18.82 -33.48 -16.83
N VAL A 82 19.44 -33.37 -18.01
CA VAL A 82 19.50 -32.11 -18.76
C VAL A 82 18.11 -31.68 -19.20
N VAL A 83 17.30 -32.58 -19.78
CA VAL A 83 15.92 -32.26 -20.21
C VAL A 83 15.05 -31.86 -19.01
N MET A 84 15.15 -32.61 -17.91
CA MET A 84 14.40 -32.34 -16.70
C MET A 84 14.82 -30.98 -16.07
N GLY A 85 16.14 -30.71 -16.01
CA GLY A 85 16.69 -29.44 -15.55
C GLY A 85 16.23 -28.25 -16.39
N LEU A 86 16.30 -28.38 -17.71
CA LEU A 86 15.83 -27.33 -18.63
C LEU A 86 14.32 -27.10 -18.52
N LYS A 87 13.53 -28.17 -18.35
CA LYS A 87 12.07 -28.04 -18.17
C LYS A 87 11.70 -27.22 -16.92
N HIS A 88 12.44 -27.38 -15.83
CA HIS A 88 12.17 -26.64 -14.59
C HIS A 88 12.85 -25.25 -14.56
N ALA A 89 14.01 -25.10 -15.19
CA ALA A 89 14.72 -23.82 -15.23
C ALA A 89 14.09 -22.80 -16.19
N ARG A 90 13.47 -23.27 -17.27
CA ARG A 90 12.90 -22.41 -18.31
C ARG A 90 11.79 -21.47 -17.82
N PRO A 91 10.75 -21.94 -17.09
CA PRO A 91 9.71 -21.08 -16.56
C PRO A 91 10.26 -20.04 -15.56
N LEU A 92 11.24 -20.43 -14.75
CA LEU A 92 11.92 -19.53 -13.82
C LEU A 92 12.65 -18.39 -14.57
N ALA A 93 13.45 -18.73 -15.59
CA ALA A 93 14.17 -17.75 -16.39
C ALA A 93 13.23 -16.79 -17.14
N LEU A 94 12.12 -17.33 -17.68
CA LEU A 94 11.10 -16.53 -18.35
C LEU A 94 10.42 -15.53 -17.37
N GLN A 95 10.05 -16.00 -16.17
CA GLN A 95 9.43 -15.11 -15.16
C GLN A 95 10.37 -13.99 -14.75
N PHE A 96 11.67 -14.27 -14.58
CA PHE A 96 12.67 -13.23 -14.32
C PHE A 96 12.79 -12.23 -15.47
N SER A 97 12.73 -12.71 -16.73
CA SER A 97 12.77 -11.82 -17.89
C SER A 97 11.56 -10.89 -17.93
N CYS A 98 10.34 -11.43 -17.68
CA CYS A 98 9.13 -10.61 -17.62
C CYS A 98 9.18 -9.56 -16.51
N LEU A 99 9.68 -9.93 -15.32
CA LEU A 99 9.86 -9.01 -14.21
C LEU A 99 10.89 -7.91 -14.52
N ARG A 100 12.05 -8.31 -15.12
CA ARG A 100 13.09 -7.34 -15.53
C ARG A 100 12.56 -6.32 -16.53
N ASP A 101 11.82 -6.79 -17.53
CA ASP A 101 11.29 -5.93 -18.58
C ASP A 101 10.21 -4.99 -18.04
N ALA A 102 9.30 -5.49 -17.19
CA ALA A 102 8.34 -4.64 -16.50
C ALA A 102 8.99 -3.64 -15.53
N ALA A 103 10.04 -4.05 -14.80
CA ALA A 103 10.79 -3.15 -13.93
C ALA A 103 11.52 -2.05 -14.72
N LYS A 104 12.03 -2.38 -15.91
CA LYS A 104 12.65 -1.39 -16.82
C LYS A 104 11.60 -0.38 -17.32
N ASP A 105 10.41 -0.86 -17.75
CA ASP A 105 9.33 0.02 -18.17
C ASP A 105 8.93 1.01 -17.05
N VAL A 106 8.88 0.52 -15.80
CA VAL A 106 8.61 1.37 -14.61
C VAL A 106 9.73 2.37 -14.39
N ALA A 107 11.00 1.97 -14.54
CA ALA A 107 12.16 2.88 -14.41
C ALA A 107 12.15 3.96 -15.50
N ASP A 108 11.63 3.65 -16.69
CA ASP A 108 11.46 4.58 -17.80
C ASP A 108 10.18 5.46 -17.65
N GLY A 109 9.51 5.41 -16.48
CA GLY A 109 8.33 6.22 -16.16
C GLY A 109 7.00 5.67 -16.66
N GLN A 110 6.95 4.44 -17.17
CA GLN A 110 5.71 3.77 -17.58
C GLN A 110 5.07 3.04 -16.38
N PHE A 111 4.57 3.80 -15.43
CA PHE A 111 3.94 3.25 -14.24
C PHE A 111 2.66 2.47 -14.60
N GLY A 112 2.41 1.36 -13.88
CA GLY A 112 1.24 0.50 -14.10
C GLY A 112 1.46 -0.62 -15.11
N ARG A 113 2.65 -0.72 -15.73
CA ARG A 113 3.04 -1.92 -16.48
C ARG A 113 3.12 -3.11 -15.54
N GLN A 114 2.52 -4.21 -15.95
CA GLN A 114 2.46 -5.44 -15.18
C GLN A 114 3.38 -6.49 -15.79
N ALA A 115 4.10 -7.22 -14.93
CA ALA A 115 4.82 -8.41 -15.35
C ALA A 115 3.83 -9.54 -15.67
N GLU A 116 3.99 -10.17 -16.81
CA GLU A 116 3.21 -11.36 -17.18
C GLU A 116 3.51 -12.52 -16.21
N LEU A 117 2.44 -13.20 -15.76
CA LEU A 117 2.59 -14.38 -14.90
C LEU A 117 2.83 -15.61 -15.78
N VAL A 118 4.04 -16.18 -15.67
CA VAL A 118 4.43 -17.35 -16.46
C VAL A 118 3.79 -18.60 -15.86
N LYS A 119 3.02 -19.32 -16.68
CA LYS A 119 2.44 -20.61 -16.31
C LYS A 119 3.56 -21.61 -16.02
N ASP A 120 3.42 -22.39 -14.96
CA ASP A 120 4.41 -23.38 -14.49
C ASP A 120 5.69 -22.79 -13.84
N ALA A 121 5.76 -21.50 -13.57
CA ALA A 121 6.80 -20.92 -12.73
C ALA A 121 6.61 -21.34 -11.25
N PRO A 122 7.68 -21.36 -10.43
CA PRO A 122 7.55 -21.63 -8.99
C PRO A 122 6.57 -20.68 -8.31
N ALA A 123 5.81 -21.18 -7.32
CA ALA A 123 4.76 -20.43 -6.64
C ALA A 123 5.28 -19.12 -6.01
N GLU A 124 6.49 -19.14 -5.46
CA GLU A 124 7.15 -17.99 -4.86
C GLU A 124 7.42 -16.89 -5.91
N MET A 125 7.77 -17.27 -7.13
CA MET A 125 8.01 -16.32 -8.22
C MET A 125 6.72 -15.73 -8.77
N ILE A 126 5.64 -16.50 -8.79
CA ILE A 126 4.31 -16.01 -9.17
C ILE A 126 3.81 -15.02 -8.11
N SER A 127 3.98 -15.35 -6.82
CA SER A 127 3.64 -14.44 -5.72
C SER A 127 4.44 -13.14 -5.80
N PHE A 128 5.75 -13.22 -6.01
CA PHE A 128 6.60 -12.04 -6.16
C PHE A 128 6.17 -11.16 -7.35
N ALA A 129 5.82 -11.78 -8.49
CA ALA A 129 5.31 -11.04 -9.65
C ALA A 129 3.94 -10.38 -9.38
N ALA A 130 3.06 -11.03 -8.60
CA ALA A 130 1.78 -10.46 -8.19
C ALA A 130 1.96 -9.27 -7.23
N ASP A 131 2.88 -9.38 -6.27
CA ASP A 131 3.24 -8.27 -5.36
C ASP A 131 3.86 -7.10 -6.13
N PHE A 132 4.75 -7.39 -7.08
CA PHE A 132 5.30 -6.37 -7.99
C PHE A 132 4.18 -5.67 -8.79
N ASN A 133 3.25 -6.42 -9.36
CA ASN A 133 2.11 -5.87 -10.11
C ASN A 133 1.21 -5.00 -9.23
N THR A 134 1.00 -5.40 -7.98
CA THR A 134 0.27 -4.61 -6.98
C THR A 134 0.97 -3.27 -6.71
N MET A 135 2.28 -3.31 -6.49
CA MET A 135 3.12 -2.13 -6.28
C MET A 135 3.08 -1.18 -7.49
N THR A 136 3.27 -1.69 -8.72
CA THR A 136 3.23 -0.86 -9.92
C THR A 136 1.86 -0.25 -10.16
N GLY A 137 0.78 -0.98 -9.85
CA GLY A 137 -0.58 -0.47 -9.89
C GLY A 137 -0.85 0.65 -8.87
N GLN A 138 -0.27 0.57 -7.68
CA GLN A 138 -0.33 1.65 -6.69
C GLN A 138 0.46 2.88 -7.15
N LEU A 139 1.66 2.67 -7.70
CA LEU A 139 2.50 3.75 -8.23
C LEU A 139 1.81 4.50 -9.37
N ALA A 140 1.18 3.79 -10.30
CA ALA A 140 0.42 4.40 -11.39
C ALA A 140 -0.77 5.24 -10.89
N ARG A 141 -1.47 4.75 -9.86
CA ARG A 141 -2.55 5.52 -9.22
C ARG A 141 -2.03 6.79 -8.57
N TYR A 142 -0.95 6.67 -7.80
CA TYR A 142 -0.31 7.81 -7.14
C TYR A 142 0.16 8.87 -8.15
N GLU A 143 0.80 8.45 -9.23
CA GLU A 143 1.26 9.35 -10.30
C GLU A 143 0.08 10.07 -10.98
N LYS A 144 -0.99 9.35 -11.28
CA LYS A 144 -2.22 9.94 -11.86
C LYS A 144 -2.85 10.98 -10.93
N GLU A 145 -2.94 10.68 -9.63
CA GLU A 145 -3.47 11.61 -8.63
C GLU A 145 -2.59 12.85 -8.48
N LEU A 146 -1.27 12.68 -8.50
CA LEU A 146 -0.31 13.77 -8.44
C LEU A 146 -0.42 14.69 -9.67
N ARG A 147 -0.50 14.12 -10.89
CA ARG A 147 -0.73 14.89 -12.12
C ARG A 147 -2.05 15.66 -12.09
N ALA A 148 -3.12 15.01 -11.66
CA ALA A 148 -4.42 15.65 -11.54
C ALA A 148 -4.37 16.83 -10.54
N SER A 149 -3.69 16.64 -9.41
CA SER A 149 -3.46 17.69 -8.41
C SER A 149 -2.68 18.89 -8.98
N HIS A 150 -1.59 18.64 -9.72
CA HIS A 150 -0.81 19.71 -10.36
C HIS A 150 -1.63 20.52 -11.37
N VAL A 151 -2.43 19.85 -12.20
CA VAL A 151 -3.31 20.52 -13.16
C VAL A 151 -4.37 21.37 -12.45
N ALA A 152 -5.01 20.82 -11.41
CA ALA A 152 -5.99 21.55 -10.62
C ALA A 152 -5.36 22.77 -9.92
N MET A 153 -4.18 22.60 -9.31
CA MET A 153 -3.41 23.68 -8.69
C MET A 153 -3.13 24.83 -9.68
N ALA A 154 -2.67 24.49 -10.89
CA ALA A 154 -2.38 25.50 -11.93
C ALA A 154 -3.67 26.26 -12.32
N HIS A 155 -4.82 25.60 -12.40
CA HIS A 155 -6.11 26.25 -12.68
C HIS A 155 -6.57 27.15 -11.55
N GLU A 156 -6.52 26.69 -10.29
CA GLU A 156 -6.96 27.45 -9.11
C GLU A 156 -6.08 28.68 -8.83
N LEU A 157 -4.79 28.64 -9.19
CA LEU A 157 -3.91 29.82 -9.11
C LEU A 157 -4.11 30.79 -10.28
N ARG A 158 -4.32 30.26 -11.52
CA ARG A 158 -4.46 31.10 -12.72
C ARG A 158 -5.72 31.96 -12.68
N SER A 159 -6.84 31.44 -12.20
CA SER A 159 -8.14 32.14 -12.20
C SER A 159 -8.10 33.47 -11.44
N PRO A 160 -7.74 33.52 -10.13
CA PRO A 160 -7.68 34.79 -9.39
C PRO A 160 -6.58 35.72 -9.89
N LEU A 161 -5.45 35.16 -10.37
CA LEU A 161 -4.38 35.97 -10.94
C LEU A 161 -4.84 36.68 -12.24
N THR A 162 -5.50 35.96 -13.14
CA THR A 162 -6.06 36.54 -14.37
C THR A 162 -7.13 37.60 -14.05
N ALA A 163 -7.96 37.35 -13.06
CA ALA A 163 -8.99 38.32 -12.65
C ALA A 163 -8.34 39.60 -12.07
N ALA A 164 -7.31 39.47 -11.24
CA ALA A 164 -6.57 40.62 -10.69
C ALA A 164 -5.85 41.42 -11.79
N ILE A 165 -5.13 40.75 -12.68
CA ILE A 165 -4.42 41.36 -13.82
C ILE A 165 -5.42 42.08 -14.75
N GLY A 166 -6.50 41.39 -15.14
CA GLY A 166 -7.51 41.99 -16.04
C GLY A 166 -8.18 43.24 -15.46
N ARG A 167 -8.41 43.29 -14.13
CA ARG A 167 -8.94 44.47 -13.47
C ARG A 167 -7.92 45.61 -13.45
N LEU A 168 -6.66 45.31 -13.08
CA LEU A 168 -5.60 46.33 -13.09
C LEU A 168 -5.39 46.86 -14.53
N GLN A 169 -5.36 45.99 -15.54
CA GLN A 169 -5.24 46.43 -16.90
C GLN A 169 -6.40 47.30 -17.35
N GLY A 170 -7.65 46.92 -17.02
CA GLY A 170 -8.81 47.75 -17.33
C GLY A 170 -8.80 49.13 -16.64
N MET A 171 -8.22 49.25 -15.44
CA MET A 171 -7.99 50.56 -14.80
C MET A 171 -6.91 51.33 -15.54
N MET A 172 -5.80 50.69 -15.94
CA MET A 172 -4.72 51.37 -16.69
C MET A 172 -5.18 51.85 -18.08
N ASP A 173 -6.07 51.10 -18.72
CA ASP A 173 -6.63 51.43 -20.02
C ASP A 173 -7.82 52.40 -19.95
N GLY A 174 -8.18 52.86 -18.74
CA GLY A 174 -9.28 53.78 -18.53
C GLY A 174 -10.69 53.16 -18.73
N VAL A 175 -10.80 51.82 -18.77
CA VAL A 175 -12.09 51.11 -18.89
C VAL A 175 -12.82 51.09 -17.54
N PHE A 176 -12.08 51.06 -16.44
CA PHE A 176 -12.59 51.15 -15.08
C PHE A 176 -11.93 52.30 -14.33
N ASP A 177 -12.70 53.05 -13.56
CA ASP A 177 -12.13 54.03 -12.63
C ASP A 177 -11.37 53.32 -11.50
N ALA A 178 -10.23 53.84 -11.13
CA ALA A 178 -9.40 53.31 -10.04
C ALA A 178 -10.02 53.69 -8.65
N THR A 179 -11.24 53.20 -8.38
CA THR A 179 -11.94 53.45 -7.13
C THR A 179 -11.46 52.49 -6.01
N PRO A 180 -11.65 52.86 -4.74
CA PRO A 180 -11.34 52.02 -3.61
C PRO A 180 -12.03 50.63 -3.70
N GLU A 181 -13.23 50.57 -4.25
CA GLU A 181 -14.00 49.31 -4.45
C GLU A 181 -13.30 48.41 -5.46
N GLN A 182 -12.86 48.94 -6.60
CA GLN A 182 -12.14 48.20 -7.63
C GLN A 182 -10.78 47.68 -7.13
N LEU A 183 -10.03 48.52 -6.43
CA LEU A 183 -8.78 48.17 -5.77
C LEU A 183 -9.02 47.10 -4.68
N GLY A 184 -10.12 47.22 -3.92
CA GLY A 184 -10.55 46.21 -2.94
C GLY A 184 -10.84 44.86 -3.56
N MET A 185 -11.41 44.82 -4.78
CA MET A 185 -11.64 43.54 -5.50
C MET A 185 -10.31 42.89 -5.94
N VAL A 186 -9.34 43.68 -6.40
CA VAL A 186 -8.00 43.20 -6.73
C VAL A 186 -7.33 42.63 -5.47
N MET A 187 -7.39 43.39 -4.35
CA MET A 187 -6.81 42.97 -3.08
C MET A 187 -7.42 41.65 -2.58
N LYS A 188 -8.74 41.45 -2.71
CA LYS A 188 -9.40 40.15 -2.40
C LYS A 188 -8.84 39.00 -3.20
N GLN A 189 -8.56 39.20 -4.50
CA GLN A 189 -7.97 38.14 -5.34
C GLN A 189 -6.53 37.82 -4.90
N LEU A 190 -5.73 38.82 -4.57
CA LEU A 190 -4.35 38.61 -4.09
C LEU A 190 -4.33 37.91 -2.71
N GLN A 191 -5.23 38.32 -1.80
CA GLN A 191 -5.40 37.65 -0.51
C GLN A 191 -5.85 36.19 -0.65
N HIS A 192 -6.70 35.90 -1.65
CA HIS A 192 -7.10 34.53 -1.96
C HIS A 192 -5.93 33.71 -2.49
N LEU A 193 -5.09 34.27 -3.37
CA LEU A 193 -3.85 33.65 -3.85
C LEU A 193 -2.89 33.34 -2.70
N ASN A 194 -2.69 34.30 -1.80
CA ASN A 194 -1.83 34.10 -0.63
C ASN A 194 -2.31 32.93 0.23
N ARG A 195 -3.62 32.88 0.54
CA ARG A 195 -4.21 31.76 1.29
C ARG A 195 -4.02 30.42 0.58
N LEU A 196 -4.24 30.34 -0.76
CA LEU A 196 -3.99 29.12 -1.53
C LEU A 196 -2.53 28.67 -1.43
N THR A 197 -1.58 29.61 -1.47
CA THR A 197 -0.16 29.32 -1.34
C THR A 197 0.17 28.75 0.05
N ASP A 198 -0.38 29.34 1.11
CA ASP A 198 -0.21 28.89 2.49
C ASP A 198 -0.83 27.48 2.70
N GLU A 199 -2.01 27.23 2.14
CA GLU A 199 -2.70 25.94 2.16
C GLU A 199 -1.86 24.85 1.45
N LEU A 200 -1.31 25.16 0.27
CA LEU A 200 -0.45 24.26 -0.49
C LEU A 200 0.87 23.99 0.24
N HIS A 201 1.46 25.01 0.85
CA HIS A 201 2.68 24.84 1.64
C HIS A 201 2.46 23.91 2.83
N LEU A 202 1.34 24.09 3.56
CA LEU A 202 0.96 23.22 4.66
C LEU A 202 0.83 21.75 4.20
N LEU A 203 0.11 21.51 3.10
CA LEU A 203 -0.06 20.17 2.54
C LEU A 203 1.27 19.56 2.11
N SER A 204 2.17 20.37 1.53
CA SER A 204 3.51 19.91 1.16
C SER A 204 4.34 19.47 2.37
N LEU A 205 4.29 20.23 3.47
CA LEU A 205 4.95 19.88 4.73
C LEU A 205 4.36 18.62 5.35
N ALA A 206 3.03 18.46 5.29
CA ALA A 206 2.35 17.28 5.80
C ALA A 206 2.72 16.01 5.01
N ASP A 207 2.77 16.09 3.68
CA ASP A 207 3.17 14.97 2.82
C ASP A 207 4.61 14.51 3.07
N ALA A 208 5.49 15.48 3.31
CA ALA A 208 6.89 15.19 3.64
C ALA A 208 7.08 14.66 5.08
N GLY A 209 6.01 14.58 5.88
CA GLY A 209 6.09 14.25 7.30
C GLY A 209 6.78 15.32 8.15
N ASN A 210 6.92 16.52 7.60
CA ASN A 210 7.67 17.65 8.21
C ASN A 210 6.74 18.73 8.80
N LEU A 211 5.45 18.45 8.95
CA LEU A 211 4.54 19.39 9.61
C LEU A 211 4.83 19.43 11.11
N VAL A 212 5.57 20.45 11.52
CA VAL A 212 5.89 20.68 12.93
C VAL A 212 4.66 21.29 13.62
N LEU A 213 4.20 20.65 14.70
CA LEU A 213 3.08 21.12 15.51
C LEU A 213 3.60 21.83 16.76
N GLU A 214 2.95 22.93 17.15
CA GLU A 214 3.15 23.54 18.47
C GLU A 214 2.41 22.72 19.52
N ASP A 215 3.08 21.72 20.10
CA ASP A 215 2.49 20.77 21.07
C ASP A 215 2.31 21.43 22.44
N ARG A 216 1.17 22.12 22.65
CA ARG A 216 0.80 22.81 23.90
C ARG A 216 -0.50 22.25 24.46
N PRO A 217 -0.69 22.30 25.79
CA PRO A 217 -1.99 21.96 26.38
C PRO A 217 -3.02 23.06 26.09
N PHE A 218 -4.23 22.66 25.71
CA PHE A 218 -5.38 23.53 25.52
C PHE A 218 -6.68 22.75 25.75
N ARG A 219 -7.84 23.42 25.68
CA ARG A 219 -9.15 22.82 25.86
C ARG A 219 -9.90 22.75 24.52
N LEU A 220 -10.26 21.54 24.09
CA LEU A 220 -11.00 21.32 22.84
C LEU A 220 -12.38 21.98 22.89
N ASP A 221 -13.09 21.85 24.02
CA ASP A 221 -14.41 22.45 24.21
C ASP A 221 -14.40 23.97 24.09
N GLU A 222 -13.41 24.64 24.68
CA GLU A 222 -13.22 26.09 24.55
C GLU A 222 -12.87 26.52 23.13
N LEU A 223 -11.97 25.77 22.46
CA LEU A 223 -11.57 26.08 21.10
C LEU A 223 -12.73 25.92 20.10
N ILE A 224 -13.55 24.86 20.26
CA ILE A 224 -14.75 24.66 19.42
C ILE A 224 -15.74 25.81 19.62
N GLN A 225 -15.98 26.22 20.88
CA GLN A 225 -16.87 27.32 21.19
C GLN A 225 -16.37 28.62 20.56
N GLU A 226 -15.07 28.95 20.71
CA GLU A 226 -14.45 30.13 20.10
C GLU A 226 -14.66 30.16 18.57
N ARG A 227 -14.49 29.03 17.88
CA ARG A 227 -14.69 28.94 16.43
C ARG A 227 -16.16 29.07 16.04
N ALA A 228 -17.06 28.49 16.81
CA ALA A 228 -18.49 28.62 16.60
C ALA A 228 -18.93 30.06 16.78
N ASP A 229 -18.50 30.74 17.85
CA ASP A 229 -18.81 32.14 18.11
C ASP A 229 -18.29 33.08 16.98
N TRP A 230 -17.10 32.76 16.44
CA TRP A 230 -16.51 33.50 15.31
C TRP A 230 -17.33 33.39 14.03
N ILE A 231 -17.95 32.21 13.75
CA ILE A 231 -18.71 31.99 12.54
C ILE A 231 -20.20 32.34 12.68
N THR A 232 -20.71 32.44 13.90
CA THR A 232 -22.13 32.73 14.20
C THR A 232 -22.68 33.95 13.46
N PRO A 233 -21.99 35.13 13.35
CA PRO A 233 -22.52 36.24 12.60
C PRO A 233 -22.78 35.95 11.11
N GLN A 234 -21.97 35.06 10.51
CA GLN A 234 -22.18 34.64 9.13
C GLN A 234 -23.29 33.59 9.04
N ALA A 235 -23.41 32.70 10.01
CA ALA A 235 -24.46 31.71 10.12
C ALA A 235 -25.85 32.40 10.27
N ASP A 236 -25.98 33.38 11.17
CA ASP A 236 -27.20 34.12 11.38
C ASP A 236 -27.66 34.87 10.13
N ALA A 237 -26.73 35.48 9.39
CA ALA A 237 -27.03 36.15 8.12
C ALA A 237 -27.63 35.22 7.06
N HIS A 238 -27.52 33.89 7.25
CA HIS A 238 -28.01 32.85 6.34
C HIS A 238 -29.08 31.97 6.99
N ASN A 239 -29.63 32.34 8.15
CA ASN A 239 -30.59 31.55 8.94
C ASN A 239 -30.06 30.13 9.26
N PHE A 240 -28.76 30.02 9.52
CA PHE A 240 -28.10 28.75 9.81
C PHE A 240 -27.76 28.70 11.31
N THR A 241 -28.17 27.62 11.98
CA THR A 241 -27.98 27.46 13.43
C THR A 241 -26.85 26.48 13.71
N ILE A 242 -25.98 26.81 14.66
CA ILE A 242 -24.91 25.93 15.15
C ILE A 242 -25.23 25.54 16.59
N THR A 243 -25.33 24.24 16.85
CA THR A 243 -25.56 23.70 18.18
C THR A 243 -24.35 22.89 18.64
N LEU A 244 -23.82 23.24 19.82
CA LEU A 244 -22.68 22.53 20.41
C LEU A 244 -23.16 21.64 21.57
N ARG A 245 -22.78 20.36 21.55
CA ARG A 245 -22.98 19.40 22.65
C ARG A 245 -21.63 18.93 23.13
N ASN A 246 -21.08 19.62 24.11
CA ASN A 246 -19.76 19.33 24.64
C ASN A 246 -19.82 18.76 26.07
N PRO A 247 -19.05 17.72 26.41
CA PRO A 247 -18.81 17.36 27.79
C PRO A 247 -18.01 18.48 28.49
N ARG A 248 -18.09 18.53 29.81
CA ARG A 248 -17.34 19.51 30.58
C ARG A 248 -15.85 19.18 30.57
N ALA A 249 -15.00 20.21 30.34
CA ALA A 249 -13.55 20.16 30.40
C ALA A 249 -12.90 19.02 29.57
N CYS A 250 -12.53 19.34 28.32
CA CYS A 250 -11.86 18.42 27.42
C CYS A 250 -10.39 18.85 27.19
N PRO A 251 -9.47 18.55 28.14
CA PRO A 251 -8.07 18.90 27.99
C PRO A 251 -7.44 18.08 26.85
N PHE A 252 -6.69 18.73 25.98
CA PHE A 252 -5.99 18.12 24.86
C PHE A 252 -4.58 18.71 24.75
N ARG A 253 -3.62 17.94 24.26
CA ARG A 253 -2.27 18.37 23.97
C ARG A 253 -2.00 18.31 22.47
N GLY A 254 -1.64 19.44 21.88
CA GLY A 254 -1.43 19.56 20.43
C GLY A 254 -1.31 21.02 20.01
N ASP A 255 -1.51 21.30 18.73
CA ASP A 255 -1.48 22.65 18.16
C ASP A 255 -2.90 23.22 18.07
N ALA A 256 -3.22 24.12 18.99
CA ALA A 256 -4.54 24.76 19.06
C ALA A 256 -4.86 25.58 17.80
N PHE A 257 -3.86 26.25 17.19
CA PHE A 257 -4.07 27.02 15.97
C PHE A 257 -4.48 26.11 14.80
N ARG A 258 -3.77 24.99 14.62
CA ARG A 258 -4.07 24.01 13.57
C ARG A 258 -5.40 23.30 13.80
N MET A 259 -5.70 22.92 15.04
CA MET A 259 -7.02 22.34 15.37
C MET A 259 -8.15 23.33 15.15
N GLY A 260 -7.95 24.59 15.54
CA GLY A 260 -8.91 25.66 15.24
C GLY A 260 -9.14 25.84 13.74
N GLN A 261 -8.10 25.69 12.91
CA GLN A 261 -8.20 25.70 11.45
C GLN A 261 -9.09 24.55 10.95
N VAL A 262 -8.95 23.33 11.51
CA VAL A 262 -9.82 22.18 11.18
C VAL A 262 -11.28 22.50 11.48
N PHE A 263 -11.56 22.99 12.68
CA PHE A 263 -12.95 23.30 13.08
C PHE A 263 -13.57 24.38 12.20
N THR A 264 -12.80 25.43 11.89
CA THR A 264 -13.26 26.49 10.97
C THR A 264 -13.58 25.92 9.58
N ILE A 265 -12.71 25.08 9.01
CA ILE A 265 -12.93 24.45 7.71
C ILE A 265 -14.24 23.64 7.71
N LEU A 266 -14.48 22.84 8.75
CA LEU A 266 -15.69 22.00 8.83
C LEU A 266 -16.96 22.84 9.00
N MET A 267 -16.93 23.84 9.88
CA MET A 267 -18.07 24.73 10.10
C MET A 267 -18.38 25.58 8.85
N GLU A 268 -17.35 26.13 8.18
CA GLU A 268 -17.52 26.87 6.92
C GLU A 268 -18.05 25.97 5.81
N ASN A 269 -17.62 24.71 5.73
CA ASN A 269 -18.15 23.75 4.80
C ASN A 269 -19.65 23.50 5.03
N SER A 270 -20.04 23.24 6.28
CA SER A 270 -21.45 23.03 6.64
C SER A 270 -22.28 24.27 6.35
N LEU A 271 -21.79 25.47 6.65
CA LEU A 271 -22.48 26.73 6.33
C LEU A 271 -22.63 26.92 4.80
N ARG A 272 -21.62 26.52 4.02
CA ARG A 272 -21.60 26.70 2.56
C ARG A 272 -22.52 25.72 1.84
N TYR A 273 -22.49 24.46 2.24
CA TYR A 273 -23.16 23.36 1.55
C TYR A 273 -24.44 22.88 2.25
N GLY A 274 -24.51 23.06 3.57
CA GLY A 274 -25.65 22.67 4.39
C GLY A 274 -26.73 23.76 4.55
N ARG A 275 -26.69 24.87 3.79
CA ARG A 275 -27.64 25.99 3.90
C ARG A 275 -29.11 25.60 3.83
N GLU A 276 -29.42 24.63 2.97
CA GLU A 276 -30.79 24.17 2.79
C GLU A 276 -31.35 23.49 4.05
N GLY A 277 -30.49 22.86 4.86
CA GLY A 277 -30.86 22.26 6.14
C GLY A 277 -30.88 23.24 7.31
N GLY A 278 -30.13 24.34 7.19
CA GLY A 278 -30.12 25.43 8.19
C GLY A 278 -29.54 25.08 9.56
N HIS A 279 -28.91 23.91 9.75
CA HIS A 279 -28.43 23.46 11.06
C HIS A 279 -27.12 22.66 10.95
N LEU A 280 -26.21 22.90 11.92
CA LEU A 280 -25.03 22.10 12.19
C LEU A 280 -25.03 21.70 13.67
N GLU A 281 -24.99 20.42 13.94
CA GLU A 281 -24.74 19.88 15.28
C GLU A 281 -23.28 19.47 15.42
N VAL A 282 -22.60 19.98 16.42
CA VAL A 282 -21.22 19.57 16.76
C VAL A 282 -21.25 18.87 18.12
N VAL A 283 -20.84 17.63 18.13
CA VAL A 283 -20.83 16.80 19.33
C VAL A 283 -19.41 16.35 19.64
N LEU A 284 -18.98 16.58 20.90
CA LEU A 284 -17.68 16.12 21.39
C LEU A 284 -17.90 15.03 22.44
N HIS A 285 -17.30 13.88 22.20
CA HIS A 285 -17.31 12.73 23.11
C HIS A 285 -15.90 12.36 23.57
N TYR A 286 -15.78 11.89 24.80
CA TYR A 286 -14.57 11.26 25.29
C TYR A 286 -14.90 9.83 25.74
N ALA A 287 -14.28 8.84 25.12
CA ALA A 287 -14.44 7.44 25.51
C ALA A 287 -13.15 6.66 25.18
N GLN A 288 -12.82 5.71 26.05
CA GLN A 288 -11.71 4.76 25.83
C GLN A 288 -10.35 5.40 25.48
N GLY A 289 -10.04 6.55 26.10
CA GLY A 289 -8.77 7.25 25.82
C GLY A 289 -8.74 7.99 24.47
N GLN A 290 -9.89 8.29 23.87
CA GLN A 290 -10.01 8.95 22.59
C GLN A 290 -11.10 10.03 22.64
N TYR A 291 -10.83 11.19 22.03
CA TYR A 291 -11.83 12.17 21.70
C TYR A 291 -12.44 11.88 20.33
N THR A 292 -13.74 11.91 20.25
CA THR A 292 -14.51 11.86 19.00
C THR A 292 -15.30 13.13 18.84
N LEU A 293 -15.06 13.85 17.74
CA LEU A 293 -15.79 15.06 17.36
C LEU A 293 -16.63 14.74 16.14
N GLU A 294 -17.90 15.03 16.20
CA GLU A 294 -18.87 14.80 15.14
C GLU A 294 -19.46 16.14 14.69
N PHE A 295 -19.36 16.41 13.40
CA PHE A 295 -19.96 17.58 12.74
C PHE A 295 -21.04 17.04 11.81
N ALA A 296 -22.30 17.19 12.19
CA ALA A 296 -23.46 16.72 11.44
C ALA A 296 -24.27 17.90 10.94
N ASP A 297 -24.36 18.07 9.61
CA ASP A 297 -25.25 19.05 9.00
C ASP A 297 -26.51 18.40 8.44
N ASP A 298 -27.60 19.16 8.34
CA ASP A 298 -28.88 18.74 7.77
C ASP A 298 -28.99 19.13 6.28
N GLY A 299 -27.86 19.30 5.61
CA GLY A 299 -27.81 19.69 4.20
C GLY A 299 -28.20 18.55 3.25
N PRO A 300 -28.04 18.75 1.93
CA PRO A 300 -28.34 17.72 0.92
C PRO A 300 -27.37 16.54 0.96
N GLY A 301 -26.29 16.61 1.77
CA GLY A 301 -25.22 15.63 1.79
C GLY A 301 -24.41 15.63 0.50
N VAL A 302 -23.75 14.51 0.23
CA VAL A 302 -22.98 14.28 -1.00
C VAL A 302 -23.38 12.94 -1.64
N SER A 303 -23.07 12.75 -2.93
CA SER A 303 -23.32 11.46 -3.56
C SER A 303 -22.44 10.35 -2.94
N LYS A 304 -22.98 9.13 -2.85
CA LYS A 304 -22.23 7.96 -2.34
C LYS A 304 -20.95 7.71 -3.13
N HIS A 305 -20.94 8.11 -4.40
CA HIS A 305 -19.77 7.95 -5.27
C HIS A 305 -18.66 8.97 -4.94
N PHE A 306 -19.03 10.17 -4.51
CA PHE A 306 -18.07 11.22 -4.14
C PHE A 306 -17.50 11.06 -2.75
N LEU A 307 -18.21 10.41 -1.83
CA LEU A 307 -17.82 10.25 -0.42
C LEU A 307 -16.37 9.73 -0.22
N PRO A 308 -15.87 8.73 -0.96
CA PRO A 308 -14.49 8.27 -0.81
C PRO A 308 -13.43 9.28 -1.26
N ASP A 309 -13.82 10.22 -2.14
CA ASP A 309 -12.90 11.16 -2.77
C ASP A 309 -12.97 12.57 -2.14
N MET A 310 -13.85 12.80 -1.17
CA MET A 310 -14.09 14.14 -0.63
C MET A 310 -12.90 14.75 0.12
N PHE A 311 -11.98 13.91 0.62
CA PHE A 311 -10.74 14.37 1.27
C PHE A 311 -9.56 14.51 0.30
N LYS A 312 -9.74 14.16 -0.98
CA LYS A 312 -8.71 14.38 -1.99
C LYS A 312 -8.56 15.87 -2.29
N ARG A 313 -7.36 16.30 -2.61
CA ARG A 313 -7.06 17.69 -2.98
C ARG A 313 -7.84 18.11 -4.21
N PHE A 314 -8.35 19.34 -4.20
CA PHE A 314 -9.14 19.93 -5.29
C PHE A 314 -10.39 19.11 -5.66
N SER A 315 -10.80 18.20 -4.79
CA SER A 315 -12.01 17.40 -4.99
C SER A 315 -13.24 18.25 -4.74
N ARG A 316 -14.17 18.25 -5.72
CA ARG A 316 -15.45 18.96 -5.64
C ARG A 316 -16.49 18.16 -6.38
N GLU A 317 -17.69 18.07 -5.82
CA GLU A 317 -18.81 17.43 -6.48
C GLU A 317 -19.26 18.24 -7.69
N GLU A 318 -19.65 17.60 -8.81
CA GLU A 318 -20.00 18.29 -10.06
C GLU A 318 -21.16 19.28 -9.89
N GLN A 319 -22.14 18.95 -9.05
CA GLN A 319 -23.26 19.84 -8.74
C GLN A 319 -22.84 21.14 -8.03
N SER A 320 -21.73 21.08 -7.27
CA SER A 320 -21.18 22.26 -6.59
C SER A 320 -20.34 23.16 -7.51
N ARG A 321 -19.83 22.60 -8.63
CA ARG A 321 -19.10 23.38 -9.65
C ARG A 321 -20.00 24.36 -10.40
N ALA A 322 -21.26 23.99 -10.62
CA ALA A 322 -22.26 24.81 -11.32
C ALA A 322 -22.74 26.01 -10.47
N ARG A 323 -22.71 25.90 -9.15
CA ARG A 323 -23.02 27.01 -8.23
C ARG A 323 -21.71 27.73 -7.93
N HIS A 324 -21.52 28.97 -8.35
CA HIS A 324 -20.36 29.86 -8.20
C HIS A 324 -19.83 30.01 -6.75
N SER A 325 -19.94 29.00 -5.90
CA SER A 325 -19.50 28.95 -4.52
C SER A 325 -18.02 28.59 -4.46
N GLY A 326 -17.17 29.63 -4.47
CA GLY A 326 -15.74 29.57 -4.54
C GLY A 326 -15.05 28.91 -3.33
N GLY A 327 -14.81 27.63 -3.41
CA GLY A 327 -13.89 26.93 -2.51
C GLY A 327 -12.79 26.27 -3.31
N SER A 328 -11.54 26.32 -2.83
CA SER A 328 -10.36 25.72 -3.47
C SER A 328 -10.41 24.19 -3.60
N GLY A 329 -11.27 23.53 -2.82
CA GLY A 329 -11.27 22.08 -2.69
C GLY A 329 -10.08 21.52 -1.89
N LEU A 330 -9.36 22.40 -1.18
CA LEU A 330 -8.22 22.02 -0.31
C LEU A 330 -8.64 21.86 1.16
N GLY A 331 -9.71 22.49 1.60
CA GLY A 331 -10.07 22.55 3.02
C GLY A 331 -10.13 21.19 3.70
N LEU A 332 -10.89 20.22 3.14
CA LEU A 332 -11.02 18.89 3.76
C LEU A 332 -9.71 18.08 3.73
N SER A 333 -8.88 18.23 2.70
CA SER A 333 -7.56 17.61 2.67
C SER A 333 -6.60 18.22 3.69
N ILE A 334 -6.70 19.52 3.97
CA ILE A 334 -5.99 20.21 5.06
C ILE A 334 -6.45 19.69 6.42
N ALA A 335 -7.77 19.60 6.63
CA ALA A 335 -8.32 19.06 7.86
C ALA A 335 -7.82 17.62 8.11
N GLN A 336 -7.77 16.78 7.07
CA GLN A 336 -7.23 15.43 7.15
C GLN A 336 -5.75 15.44 7.52
N ALA A 337 -4.94 16.23 6.85
CA ALA A 337 -3.50 16.33 7.10
C ALA A 337 -3.20 16.79 8.55
N ILE A 338 -3.93 17.77 9.05
CA ILE A 338 -3.78 18.26 10.44
C ILE A 338 -4.21 17.18 11.44
N CYS A 339 -5.34 16.50 11.24
CA CYS A 339 -5.77 15.40 12.11
C CYS A 339 -4.74 14.26 12.16
N GLN A 340 -4.20 13.87 11.01
CA GLN A 340 -3.16 12.84 10.90
C GLN A 340 -1.87 13.26 11.60
N ALA A 341 -1.44 14.51 11.46
CA ALA A 341 -0.27 15.03 12.17
C ALA A 341 -0.44 15.00 13.70
N HIS A 342 -1.67 15.14 14.21
CA HIS A 342 -2.00 14.94 15.62
C HIS A 342 -2.13 13.47 16.03
N GLY A 343 -1.89 12.51 15.12
CA GLY A 343 -2.05 11.07 15.35
C GLY A 343 -3.50 10.61 15.36
N GLY A 344 -4.41 11.44 14.87
CA GLY A 344 -5.84 11.16 14.75
C GLY A 344 -6.26 10.74 13.34
N SER A 345 -7.56 10.66 13.14
CA SER A 345 -8.17 10.38 11.83
C SER A 345 -9.42 11.25 11.62
N ILE A 346 -9.78 11.45 10.34
CA ILE A 346 -11.02 12.09 9.94
C ILE A 346 -11.73 11.20 8.93
N SER A 347 -13.03 11.10 9.03
CA SER A 347 -13.87 10.30 8.14
C SER A 347 -15.21 11.00 7.91
N ALA A 348 -15.91 10.60 6.86
CA ALA A 348 -17.23 11.12 6.56
C ALA A 348 -18.21 9.99 6.28
N SER A 349 -19.49 10.23 6.59
CA SER A 349 -20.58 9.29 6.34
C SER A 349 -21.87 10.03 6.05
N LEU A 350 -22.83 9.32 5.44
CA LEU A 350 -24.16 9.83 5.18
C LEU A 350 -25.12 9.20 6.19
N PRO A 351 -25.64 9.97 7.16
CA PRO A 351 -26.66 9.49 8.09
C PRO A 351 -27.95 9.12 7.35
N GLU A 352 -28.75 8.20 7.93
CA GLU A 352 -30.08 7.86 7.39
C GLU A 352 -31.06 9.05 7.46
N THR A 353 -30.82 9.98 8.35
CA THR A 353 -31.58 11.23 8.51
C THR A 353 -31.33 12.26 7.40
N GLY A 354 -30.34 12.03 6.54
CA GLY A 354 -29.87 12.99 5.54
C GLY A 354 -28.65 13.79 6.02
N GLY A 355 -28.18 14.70 5.18
CA GLY A 355 -27.01 15.54 5.50
C GLY A 355 -25.66 14.84 5.37
N LEU A 356 -24.63 15.45 5.93
CA LEU A 356 -23.28 14.93 5.98
C LEU A 356 -22.78 14.88 7.43
N LEU A 357 -22.25 13.74 7.84
CA LEU A 357 -21.57 13.58 9.11
C LEU A 357 -20.06 13.46 8.90
N VAL A 358 -19.30 14.42 9.39
CA VAL A 358 -17.83 14.35 9.44
C VAL A 358 -17.41 14.03 10.87
N ARG A 359 -16.61 12.97 11.03
CA ARG A 359 -16.12 12.49 12.32
C ARG A 359 -14.61 12.60 12.39
N ILE A 360 -14.11 13.24 13.46
CA ILE A 360 -12.70 13.31 13.82
C ILE A 360 -12.48 12.44 15.04
N GLN A 361 -11.40 11.67 15.03
CA GLN A 361 -10.96 10.87 16.18
C GLN A 361 -9.52 11.30 16.54
N LEU A 362 -9.32 11.70 17.79
CA LEU A 362 -8.03 12.16 18.30
C LEU A 362 -7.63 11.32 19.51
N PRO A 363 -6.41 10.76 19.53
CA PRO A 363 -5.94 10.02 20.70
C PRO A 363 -5.77 10.99 21.87
N TRP A 364 -6.22 10.57 23.06
CA TRP A 364 -5.92 11.33 24.26
C TRP A 364 -4.42 11.27 24.55
N ARG A 365 -3.80 12.43 24.74
CA ARG A 365 -2.43 12.57 25.18
C ARG A 365 -2.43 13.17 26.57
N ALA A 366 -1.73 12.52 27.55
CA ALA A 366 -1.64 13.03 28.90
C ALA A 366 -1.13 14.46 28.91
N CYS A 367 -1.89 15.36 29.47
CA CYS A 367 -1.39 16.68 29.86
C CYS A 367 -0.69 16.45 31.19
N ASP A 368 0.66 16.44 31.21
CA ASP A 368 1.38 16.39 32.48
C ASP A 368 1.00 17.59 33.32
N GLU A 369 0.30 17.34 34.41
CA GLU A 369 -0.03 18.34 35.44
C GLU A 369 1.21 18.69 36.31
N GLU A 370 2.39 18.72 35.78
CA GLU A 370 3.59 19.12 36.47
C GLU A 370 3.99 20.56 36.12
N ASN A 371 3.21 21.56 36.49
CA ASN A 371 3.73 22.92 36.80
C ASN A 371 2.70 23.90 37.38
N SER A 372 1.72 23.47 38.19
CA SER A 372 0.86 24.39 38.95
C SER A 372 1.08 24.33 40.45
N ARG A 373 2.27 23.89 40.91
CA ARG A 373 2.72 23.99 42.29
C ARG A 373 4.14 24.54 42.35
N SER A 374 4.28 25.82 42.12
CA SER A 374 5.42 26.64 42.64
C SER A 374 5.01 28.09 42.73
#